data_008f041e3c34025c337f61f423f7b361
#
_entry.id   008f041e3c34025c337f61f423f7b361
#
_cell.length_a   1.000
_cell.length_b   1.000
_cell.length_c   1.000
_cell.angle_alpha   90.00
_cell.angle_beta   90.00
_cell.angle_gamma   90.00
#
_symmetry.space_group_name_H-M   'P 1'
#
loop_
_entity.id
_entity.type
_entity.pdbx_description
1 polymer ?
#
loop_
_entity_poly.entity_id
_entity_poly.type
_entity_poly.pdbx_seq_one_letter_code
_entity_poly.pdbx_strand_id
1 'polypeptide(L)'
;MSRKESRKDKHRDETETIADWLKEHRVGEVECVVPDMAGIPRGKILPTTKFLSGLRQGTLRLPESIFGQMVTGVDAETEMLTYQAPDLIMAPVASTIRIVPWYKDPTAQVICDCVNFDGTPSEVAPREILKRVLKLYEERGWKPVVAPELEFYLAAKNLDPDYPLQPPAGKTGRPQTGRQAYGIDAVNEFDPLFEDVYDFCEAQDIGIDSLIHEEGVAQVEMNFNHGDPLAIADQTFLFKRTVRQAALRHDIYATFMAKPYEAEPGSAMHIHQSVVDAVTGENLFATRSGKDTKLFLAHIAGLQKHLPAAMPLIAPFVNSYRRLVRFLSAPINTHWGHENRTVGLRVPISDAKNRRIENRVPGADANPYLAIAASLACGYLGMVQELAPTKAMEGNAYESSRYQLPRHILDATAKFRASSDLKELFGEKFVALYSDVKSSEHDAYQQVISPWERQHLLLNV
;
A
#
# COMPACT_ATOMS: atom_id res chain seq x y z
N MET A 1 -18.95 19.98 -29.13
CA MET A 1 -19.16 18.60 -28.64
C MET A 1 -19.43 18.63 -27.14
N SER A 2 -20.51 18.01 -26.67
CA SER A 2 -20.86 18.05 -25.24
C SER A 2 -19.93 17.12 -24.44
N ARG A 3 -19.69 17.44 -23.17
CA ARG A 3 -18.92 16.58 -22.24
C ARG A 3 -19.42 15.11 -22.21
N LYS A 4 -20.69 14.86 -22.52
CA LYS A 4 -21.30 13.54 -22.61
C LYS A 4 -20.92 12.77 -23.90
N GLU A 5 -20.73 13.44 -25.02
CA GLU A 5 -20.29 12.80 -26.27
C GLU A 5 -18.82 12.39 -26.19
N SER A 6 -17.95 13.28 -25.69
CA SER A 6 -16.53 12.97 -25.46
C SER A 6 -16.31 11.77 -24.51
N ARG A 7 -17.15 11.61 -23.46
CA ARG A 7 -17.10 10.47 -22.56
C ARG A 7 -17.55 9.16 -23.21
N LYS A 8 -18.59 9.19 -24.07
CA LYS A 8 -19.06 8.00 -24.78
C LYS A 8 -18.03 7.50 -25.80
N ASP A 9 -17.40 8.42 -26.52
CA ASP A 9 -16.37 8.07 -27.51
C ASP A 9 -15.13 7.48 -26.83
N LYS A 10 -14.67 8.06 -25.73
CA LYS A 10 -13.55 7.52 -24.93
C LYS A 10 -13.85 6.13 -24.37
N HIS A 11 -15.04 5.92 -23.83
CA HIS A 11 -15.45 4.62 -23.28
C HIS A 11 -15.57 3.53 -24.37
N ARG A 12 -15.99 3.89 -25.58
CA ARG A 12 -16.05 2.99 -26.73
C ARG A 12 -14.66 2.58 -27.17
N ASP A 13 -13.71 3.51 -27.23
CA ASP A 13 -12.31 3.29 -27.59
C ASP A 13 -11.61 2.35 -26.57
N GLU A 14 -11.79 2.60 -25.28
CA GLU A 14 -11.25 1.74 -24.22
C GLU A 14 -11.84 0.31 -24.26
N THR A 15 -13.13 0.18 -24.56
CA THR A 15 -13.79 -1.12 -24.67
C THR A 15 -13.25 -1.94 -25.85
N GLU A 16 -13.03 -1.30 -26.99
CA GLU A 16 -12.45 -1.93 -28.18
C GLU A 16 -10.99 -2.33 -27.91
N THR A 17 -10.20 -1.47 -27.28
CA THR A 17 -8.81 -1.78 -26.87
C THR A 17 -8.73 -3.01 -25.98
N ILE A 18 -9.59 -3.11 -24.95
CA ILE A 18 -9.65 -4.30 -24.09
C ILE A 18 -10.05 -5.54 -24.88
N ALA A 19 -11.05 -5.44 -25.74
CA ALA A 19 -11.53 -6.59 -26.53
C ALA A 19 -10.46 -7.14 -27.47
N ASP A 20 -9.73 -6.27 -28.14
CA ASP A 20 -8.64 -6.65 -29.04
C ASP A 20 -7.48 -7.28 -28.26
N TRP A 21 -7.11 -6.73 -27.13
CA TRP A 21 -6.08 -7.30 -26.27
C TRP A 21 -6.44 -8.71 -25.78
N LEU A 22 -7.69 -8.93 -25.31
CA LEU A 22 -8.16 -10.23 -24.86
C LEU A 22 -8.17 -11.27 -25.99
N LYS A 23 -8.52 -10.85 -27.21
CA LYS A 23 -8.51 -11.71 -28.38
C LYS A 23 -7.07 -12.09 -28.79
N GLU A 24 -6.17 -11.15 -28.83
CA GLU A 24 -4.75 -11.36 -29.17
C GLU A 24 -4.12 -12.36 -28.22
N HIS A 25 -4.38 -12.25 -26.93
CA HIS A 25 -3.83 -13.14 -25.90
C HIS A 25 -4.66 -14.42 -25.67
N ARG A 26 -5.73 -14.64 -26.47
CA ARG A 26 -6.62 -15.81 -26.38
C ARG A 26 -7.17 -16.05 -24.98
N VAL A 27 -7.50 -14.98 -24.26
CA VAL A 27 -7.97 -15.02 -22.88
C VAL A 27 -9.34 -15.69 -22.80
N GLY A 28 -9.44 -16.73 -21.96
CA GLY A 28 -10.69 -17.44 -21.71
C GLY A 28 -11.52 -16.81 -20.60
N GLU A 29 -10.86 -16.16 -19.65
CA GLU A 29 -11.45 -15.68 -18.39
C GLU A 29 -10.78 -14.39 -17.92
N VAL A 30 -11.55 -13.47 -17.32
CA VAL A 30 -11.09 -12.18 -16.84
C VAL A 30 -11.41 -12.01 -15.36
N GLU A 31 -10.41 -11.73 -14.56
CA GLU A 31 -10.54 -11.30 -13.16
C GLU A 31 -10.71 -9.78 -13.12
N CYS A 32 -11.90 -9.30 -12.78
CA CYS A 32 -12.16 -7.90 -12.49
C CYS A 32 -11.78 -7.63 -11.04
N VAL A 33 -10.75 -6.84 -10.79
CA VAL A 33 -10.15 -6.67 -9.46
C VAL A 33 -10.37 -5.26 -8.92
N VAL A 34 -10.84 -5.18 -7.68
CA VAL A 34 -11.03 -3.93 -6.91
C VAL A 34 -10.27 -4.07 -5.59
N PRO A 35 -9.39 -3.15 -5.21
CA PRO A 35 -8.78 -3.15 -3.88
C PRO A 35 -9.80 -2.73 -2.81
N ASP A 36 -10.00 -3.55 -1.77
CA ASP A 36 -10.78 -3.14 -0.61
C ASP A 36 -9.97 -2.26 0.36
N MET A 37 -10.55 -1.91 1.53
CA MET A 37 -9.87 -1.05 2.52
C MET A 37 -8.58 -1.65 3.07
N ALA A 38 -8.49 -2.97 3.16
CA ALA A 38 -7.28 -3.69 3.61
C ALA A 38 -6.26 -3.94 2.47
N GLY A 39 -6.59 -3.60 1.23
CA GLY A 39 -5.78 -3.94 0.06
C GLY A 39 -5.94 -5.40 -0.38
N ILE A 40 -7.05 -6.05 -0.02
CA ILE A 40 -7.40 -7.38 -0.50
C ILE A 40 -8.04 -7.24 -1.88
N PRO A 41 -7.64 -8.05 -2.88
CA PRO A 41 -8.29 -8.06 -4.18
C PRO A 41 -9.70 -8.65 -4.07
N ARG A 42 -10.72 -7.82 -4.29
CA ARG A 42 -12.13 -8.19 -4.38
C ARG A 42 -12.58 -8.12 -5.83
N GLY A 43 -13.64 -8.81 -6.19
CA GLY A 43 -14.17 -8.68 -7.54
C GLY A 43 -14.87 -9.91 -8.06
N LYS A 44 -14.82 -10.09 -9.38
CA LYS A 44 -15.51 -11.19 -10.08
C LYS A 44 -14.59 -11.78 -11.13
N ILE A 45 -14.64 -13.10 -11.25
CA ILE A 45 -14.02 -13.85 -12.34
C ILE A 45 -15.12 -14.15 -13.36
N LEU A 46 -14.93 -13.78 -14.60
CA LEU A 46 -15.94 -13.87 -15.64
C LEU A 46 -15.37 -14.49 -16.93
N PRO A 47 -16.08 -15.43 -17.57
CA PRO A 47 -15.73 -15.81 -18.92
C PRO A 47 -15.63 -14.56 -19.83
N THR A 48 -14.65 -14.51 -20.72
CA THR A 48 -14.36 -13.35 -21.59
C THR A 48 -15.61 -12.82 -22.31
N THR A 49 -16.47 -13.72 -22.80
CA THR A 49 -17.72 -13.31 -23.48
C THR A 49 -18.69 -12.58 -22.55
N LYS A 50 -18.79 -13.01 -21.29
CA LYS A 50 -19.61 -12.36 -20.26
C LYS A 50 -19.03 -11.03 -19.83
N PHE A 51 -17.70 -10.98 -19.62
CA PHE A 51 -16.99 -9.75 -19.33
C PHE A 51 -17.22 -8.67 -20.40
N LEU A 52 -17.00 -9.01 -21.67
CA LEU A 52 -17.20 -8.08 -22.80
C LEU A 52 -18.65 -7.62 -22.94
N SER A 53 -19.62 -8.52 -22.73
CA SER A 53 -21.03 -8.16 -22.71
C SER A 53 -21.34 -7.18 -21.56
N GLY A 54 -20.84 -7.48 -20.35
CA GLY A 54 -21.03 -6.63 -19.17
C GLY A 54 -20.37 -5.27 -19.32
N LEU A 55 -19.18 -5.22 -19.91
CA LEU A 55 -18.46 -3.98 -20.20
C LEU A 55 -19.25 -3.07 -21.15
N ARG A 56 -19.74 -3.62 -22.27
CA ARG A 56 -20.54 -2.86 -23.26
C ARG A 56 -21.87 -2.35 -22.71
N GLN A 57 -22.47 -3.10 -21.78
CA GLN A 57 -23.78 -2.80 -21.20
C GLN A 57 -23.71 -2.02 -19.89
N GLY A 58 -22.50 -1.81 -19.31
CA GLY A 58 -22.35 -1.18 -17.98
C GLY A 58 -22.96 -2.03 -16.85
N THR A 59 -22.92 -3.37 -16.98
CA THR A 59 -23.53 -4.29 -16.00
C THR A 59 -22.51 -5.04 -15.15
N LEU A 60 -21.25 -4.69 -15.23
CA LEU A 60 -20.23 -5.17 -14.29
C LEU A 60 -20.44 -4.45 -12.95
N ARG A 61 -20.84 -5.17 -11.91
CA ARG A 61 -21.27 -4.56 -10.65
C ARG A 61 -20.67 -5.27 -9.45
N LEU A 62 -20.51 -4.50 -8.37
CA LEU A 62 -20.02 -4.96 -7.09
C LEU A 62 -20.76 -4.19 -5.97
N PRO A 63 -21.21 -4.81 -4.88
CA PRO A 63 -21.87 -4.06 -3.81
C PRO A 63 -20.89 -3.11 -3.09
N GLU A 64 -21.32 -1.89 -2.77
CA GLU A 64 -20.49 -0.91 -2.04
C GLU A 64 -20.07 -1.46 -0.65
N SER A 65 -20.83 -2.40 -0.09
CA SER A 65 -20.55 -3.00 1.21
C SER A 65 -19.19 -3.68 1.32
N ILE A 66 -18.55 -4.05 0.20
CA ILE A 66 -17.17 -4.60 0.24
C ILE A 66 -16.18 -3.65 0.93
N PHE A 67 -16.44 -2.34 0.90
CA PHE A 67 -15.60 -1.34 1.56
C PHE A 67 -15.86 -1.23 3.06
N GLY A 68 -16.94 -1.83 3.56
CA GLY A 68 -17.26 -1.96 4.98
C GLY A 68 -16.76 -3.26 5.61
N GLN A 69 -16.14 -4.15 4.84
CA GLN A 69 -15.67 -5.42 5.36
C GLN A 69 -14.35 -5.27 6.14
N MET A 70 -14.31 -5.91 7.31
CA MET A 70 -13.09 -6.13 8.07
C MET A 70 -12.15 -7.11 7.34
N VAL A 71 -10.91 -7.18 7.75
CA VAL A 71 -9.94 -8.17 7.24
C VAL A 71 -10.42 -9.63 7.43
N THR A 72 -11.31 -9.88 8.38
CA THR A 72 -11.95 -11.18 8.64
C THR A 72 -13.02 -11.55 7.61
N GLY A 73 -13.42 -10.60 6.74
CA GLY A 73 -14.52 -10.76 5.79
C GLY A 73 -15.93 -10.51 6.38
N VAL A 74 -16.01 -10.17 7.67
CA VAL A 74 -17.26 -9.77 8.32
C VAL A 74 -17.47 -8.27 8.13
N ASP A 75 -18.70 -7.83 7.96
CA ASP A 75 -19.04 -6.42 7.83
C ASP A 75 -18.84 -5.70 9.18
N ALA A 76 -18.23 -4.52 9.12
CA ALA A 76 -18.03 -3.65 10.28
C ALA A 76 -19.35 -2.98 10.70
N GLU A 77 -19.47 -2.66 11.97
CA GLU A 77 -20.56 -1.82 12.46
C GLU A 77 -20.35 -0.37 12.02
N THR A 78 -21.21 0.12 11.12
CA THR A 78 -21.12 1.48 10.59
C THR A 78 -22.47 2.01 10.12
N GLU A 79 -22.71 3.30 10.31
CA GLU A 79 -23.84 4.01 9.73
C GLU A 79 -23.55 4.56 8.31
N MET A 80 -22.30 4.46 7.85
CA MET A 80 -21.87 5.01 6.56
C MET A 80 -22.30 4.17 5.36
N LEU A 81 -22.59 2.88 5.59
CA LEU A 81 -23.13 1.96 4.60
C LEU A 81 -24.46 1.41 5.10
N THR A 82 -25.50 1.55 4.29
CA THR A 82 -26.82 0.98 4.62
C THR A 82 -26.87 -0.50 4.28
N TYR A 83 -27.70 -1.29 4.98
CA TYR A 83 -27.97 -2.70 4.64
C TYR A 83 -28.51 -2.88 3.21
N GLN A 84 -29.01 -1.80 2.60
CA GLN A 84 -29.46 -1.77 1.21
C GLN A 84 -28.35 -1.39 0.24
N ALA A 85 -27.08 -1.38 0.70
CA ALA A 85 -25.89 -0.88 0.00
C ALA A 85 -26.05 -1.00 -1.52
N PRO A 86 -26.04 0.12 -2.26
CA PRO A 86 -26.21 0.10 -3.70
C PRO A 86 -25.05 -0.62 -4.35
N ASP A 87 -25.30 -1.25 -5.49
CA ASP A 87 -24.21 -1.69 -6.34
C ASP A 87 -23.43 -0.50 -6.87
N LEU A 88 -22.12 -0.68 -7.00
CA LEU A 88 -21.23 0.18 -7.78
C LEU A 88 -20.95 -0.48 -9.13
N ILE A 89 -20.74 0.32 -10.15
CA ILE A 89 -20.26 -0.16 -11.45
C ILE A 89 -18.75 -0.34 -11.34
N MET A 90 -18.26 -1.53 -11.68
CA MET A 90 -16.84 -1.77 -11.93
C MET A 90 -16.50 -1.27 -13.32
N ALA A 91 -15.68 -0.24 -13.42
CA ALA A 91 -15.17 0.34 -14.66
C ALA A 91 -13.72 -0.14 -14.88
N PRO A 92 -13.49 -1.15 -15.75
CA PRO A 92 -12.15 -1.66 -16.01
C PRO A 92 -11.24 -0.59 -16.58
N VAL A 93 -10.01 -0.49 -16.04
CA VAL A 93 -8.99 0.45 -16.46
C VAL A 93 -8.09 -0.24 -17.50
N ALA A 94 -8.27 0.07 -18.77
CA ALA A 94 -7.62 -0.63 -19.89
C ALA A 94 -6.08 -0.72 -19.74
N SER A 95 -5.43 0.32 -19.23
CA SER A 95 -3.98 0.35 -19.01
C SER A 95 -3.47 -0.64 -17.96
N THR A 96 -4.37 -1.23 -17.16
CA THR A 96 -4.02 -2.18 -16.09
C THR A 96 -4.28 -3.64 -16.46
N ILE A 97 -4.77 -3.92 -17.69
CA ILE A 97 -5.03 -5.30 -18.11
C ILE A 97 -3.71 -6.06 -18.26
N ARG A 98 -3.61 -7.22 -17.63
CA ARG A 98 -2.40 -8.06 -17.62
C ARG A 98 -2.79 -9.52 -17.65
N ILE A 99 -1.89 -10.37 -18.18
CA ILE A 99 -1.99 -11.84 -18.01
C ILE A 99 -1.76 -12.20 -16.55
N VAL A 100 -2.47 -13.21 -16.08
CA VAL A 100 -2.26 -13.85 -14.78
C VAL A 100 -1.33 -15.04 -14.96
N PRO A 101 -0.03 -14.94 -14.65
CA PRO A 101 0.98 -15.88 -15.14
C PRO A 101 1.01 -17.24 -14.41
N TRP A 102 0.37 -17.37 -13.26
CA TRP A 102 0.35 -18.60 -12.47
C TRP A 102 -0.75 -19.59 -12.86
N TYR A 103 -1.68 -19.23 -13.75
CA TYR A 103 -2.70 -20.14 -14.25
C TYR A 103 -2.22 -20.86 -15.52
N LYS A 104 -2.72 -22.09 -15.70
CA LYS A 104 -2.42 -22.89 -16.88
C LYS A 104 -3.12 -22.34 -18.13
N ASP A 105 -4.40 -21.97 -17.97
CA ASP A 105 -5.20 -21.43 -19.06
C ASP A 105 -5.06 -19.90 -19.12
N PRO A 106 -5.01 -19.30 -20.32
CA PRO A 106 -4.86 -17.85 -20.44
C PRO A 106 -5.98 -17.08 -19.73
N THR A 107 -5.62 -16.50 -18.59
CA THR A 107 -6.48 -15.68 -17.74
C THR A 107 -5.91 -14.27 -17.70
N ALA A 108 -6.76 -13.27 -17.80
CA ALA A 108 -6.38 -11.87 -17.59
C ALA A 108 -6.89 -11.35 -16.25
N GLN A 109 -6.20 -10.37 -15.69
CA GLN A 109 -6.73 -9.53 -14.63
C GLN A 109 -6.78 -8.07 -15.11
N VAL A 110 -7.75 -7.32 -14.59
CA VAL A 110 -7.88 -5.90 -14.84
C VAL A 110 -8.34 -5.20 -13.57
N ILE A 111 -7.65 -4.12 -13.19
CA ILE A 111 -8.10 -3.28 -12.07
C ILE A 111 -9.31 -2.47 -12.51
N CYS A 112 -10.33 -2.41 -11.66
CA CYS A 112 -11.54 -1.67 -11.92
C CYS A 112 -11.65 -0.47 -10.97
N ASP A 113 -11.97 0.69 -11.53
CA ASP A 113 -12.49 1.81 -10.75
C ASP A 113 -13.93 1.51 -10.31
N CYS A 114 -14.32 2.06 -9.17
CA CYS A 114 -15.69 1.95 -8.68
C CYS A 114 -16.44 3.27 -8.90
N VAL A 115 -17.52 3.23 -9.64
CA VAL A 115 -18.34 4.42 -9.93
C VAL A 115 -19.81 4.18 -9.60
N ASN A 116 -20.48 5.24 -9.18
CA ASN A 116 -21.92 5.26 -8.95
C ASN A 116 -22.69 5.15 -10.27
N PHE A 117 -24.01 4.86 -10.22
CA PHE A 117 -24.86 4.77 -11.42
C PHE A 117 -24.96 6.08 -12.21
N ASP A 118 -24.74 7.22 -11.57
CA ASP A 118 -24.68 8.53 -12.23
C ASP A 118 -23.31 8.81 -12.89
N GLY A 119 -22.35 7.89 -12.75
CA GLY A 119 -21.00 7.98 -13.26
C GLY A 119 -20.04 8.79 -12.39
N THR A 120 -20.44 9.19 -11.18
CA THR A 120 -19.53 9.80 -10.22
C THR A 120 -18.62 8.75 -9.59
N PRO A 121 -17.35 9.05 -9.28
CA PRO A 121 -16.46 8.13 -8.58
C PRO A 121 -17.02 7.77 -7.19
N SER A 122 -16.75 6.53 -6.73
CA SER A 122 -17.02 6.16 -5.36
C SER A 122 -16.24 7.04 -4.38
N GLU A 123 -16.90 7.50 -3.32
CA GLU A 123 -16.28 8.34 -2.31
C GLU A 123 -15.37 7.54 -1.34
N VAL A 124 -15.46 6.21 -1.37
CA VAL A 124 -14.82 5.33 -0.37
C VAL A 124 -13.81 4.35 -0.97
N ALA A 125 -13.81 4.14 -2.28
CA ALA A 125 -12.89 3.20 -2.92
C ALA A 125 -11.42 3.67 -2.80
N PRO A 126 -10.48 2.84 -2.31
CA PRO A 126 -9.10 3.25 -2.05
C PRO A 126 -8.38 3.87 -3.26
N ARG A 127 -8.61 3.33 -4.46
CA ARG A 127 -8.01 3.86 -5.68
C ARG A 127 -8.51 5.28 -6.01
N GLU A 128 -9.80 5.56 -5.76
CA GLU A 128 -10.40 6.88 -5.93
C GLU A 128 -9.90 7.88 -4.87
N ILE A 129 -9.61 7.42 -3.65
CA ILE A 129 -8.98 8.26 -2.62
C ILE A 129 -7.61 8.75 -3.08
N LEU A 130 -6.78 7.87 -3.65
CA LEU A 130 -5.48 8.27 -4.19
C LEU A 130 -5.66 9.27 -5.35
N LYS A 131 -6.55 9.01 -6.31
CA LYS A 131 -6.85 9.93 -7.42
C LYS A 131 -7.27 11.32 -6.93
N ARG A 132 -8.08 11.38 -5.88
CA ARG A 132 -8.50 12.65 -5.26
C ARG A 132 -7.30 13.45 -4.76
N VAL A 133 -6.35 12.81 -4.08
CA VAL A 133 -5.12 13.48 -3.64
C VAL A 133 -4.27 13.94 -4.82
N LEU A 134 -4.09 13.08 -5.84
CA LEU A 134 -3.29 13.43 -7.03
C LEU A 134 -3.87 14.64 -7.79
N LYS A 135 -5.19 14.75 -7.85
CA LYS A 135 -5.87 15.90 -8.46
C LYS A 135 -5.51 17.23 -7.77
N LEU A 136 -5.35 17.24 -6.44
CA LEU A 136 -4.93 18.44 -5.70
C LEU A 136 -3.52 18.92 -6.13
N TYR A 137 -2.61 17.99 -6.39
CA TYR A 137 -1.29 18.31 -6.94
C TYR A 137 -1.39 18.86 -8.37
N GLU A 138 -2.18 18.18 -9.22
CA GLU A 138 -2.39 18.60 -10.62
C GLU A 138 -2.93 20.04 -10.70
N GLU A 139 -3.89 20.42 -9.85
CA GLU A 139 -4.45 21.76 -9.77
C GLU A 139 -3.42 22.84 -9.42
N ARG A 140 -2.27 22.45 -8.86
CA ARG A 140 -1.13 23.33 -8.55
C ARG A 140 -0.02 23.29 -9.60
N GLY A 141 -0.20 22.53 -10.68
CA GLY A 141 0.88 22.29 -11.65
C GLY A 141 2.01 21.43 -11.09
N TRP A 142 1.75 20.65 -10.05
CA TRP A 142 2.69 19.73 -9.42
C TRP A 142 2.40 18.28 -9.83
N LYS A 143 3.46 17.51 -10.00
CA LYS A 143 3.35 16.07 -10.26
C LYS A 143 4.18 15.32 -9.22
N PRO A 144 3.56 14.58 -8.31
CA PRO A 144 4.28 13.73 -7.37
C PRO A 144 4.85 12.51 -8.10
N VAL A 145 6.00 12.04 -7.59
CA VAL A 145 6.69 10.82 -8.04
C VAL A 145 6.99 10.00 -6.81
N VAL A 146 6.71 8.70 -6.85
CA VAL A 146 6.94 7.80 -5.72
C VAL A 146 7.69 6.55 -6.13
N ALA A 147 8.40 5.94 -5.16
CA ALA A 147 8.98 4.61 -5.26
C ALA A 147 8.84 3.93 -3.90
N PRO A 148 8.06 2.85 -3.78
CA PRO A 148 8.03 2.04 -2.57
C PRO A 148 9.22 1.08 -2.52
N GLU A 149 9.74 0.84 -1.31
CA GLU A 149 10.60 -0.27 -0.95
C GLU A 149 9.74 -1.22 -0.11
N LEU A 150 9.50 -2.44 -0.60
CA LEU A 150 8.53 -3.34 0.02
C LEU A 150 9.21 -4.57 0.60
N GLU A 151 9.17 -4.66 1.93
CA GLU A 151 9.69 -5.79 2.68
C GLU A 151 8.61 -6.86 2.91
N PHE A 152 9.03 -8.12 2.96
CA PHE A 152 8.17 -9.25 3.31
C PHE A 152 8.99 -10.40 3.88
N TYR A 153 8.31 -11.32 4.55
CA TYR A 153 8.92 -12.54 5.04
C TYR A 153 8.48 -13.75 4.23
N LEU A 154 9.41 -14.67 4.02
CA LEU A 154 9.09 -16.03 3.64
C LEU A 154 8.89 -16.86 4.91
N ALA A 155 7.92 -17.75 4.89
CA ALA A 155 7.59 -18.65 6.01
C ALA A 155 7.31 -20.06 5.51
N ALA A 156 7.67 -21.06 6.29
CA ALA A 156 7.20 -22.41 6.10
C ALA A 156 5.67 -22.45 6.18
N LYS A 157 5.03 -23.41 5.52
CA LYS A 157 3.58 -23.61 5.66
C LYS A 157 3.21 -23.77 7.12
N ASN A 158 2.29 -22.92 7.58
CA ASN A 158 1.70 -22.97 8.89
C ASN A 158 0.23 -23.37 8.77
N LEU A 159 -0.10 -24.58 9.20
CA LEU A 159 -1.47 -25.13 9.12
C LEU A 159 -2.25 -24.95 10.42
N ASP A 160 -1.57 -24.56 11.51
CA ASP A 160 -2.17 -24.32 12.81
C ASP A 160 -1.83 -22.89 13.28
N PRO A 161 -2.83 -21.99 13.37
CA PRO A 161 -2.60 -20.60 13.75
C PRO A 161 -2.11 -20.41 15.19
N ASP A 162 -2.23 -21.41 16.06
CA ASP A 162 -1.69 -21.36 17.42
C ASP A 162 -0.17 -21.62 17.48
N TYR A 163 0.42 -22.12 16.39
CA TYR A 163 1.88 -22.30 16.30
C TYR A 163 2.55 -21.05 15.70
N PRO A 164 3.70 -20.65 16.28
CA PRO A 164 4.53 -19.59 15.71
C PRO A 164 5.01 -19.94 14.29
N LEU A 165 5.06 -18.93 13.42
CA LEU A 165 5.65 -19.08 12.10
C LEU A 165 7.10 -19.54 12.20
N GLN A 166 7.53 -20.38 11.24
CA GLN A 166 8.90 -20.85 11.11
C GLN A 166 9.49 -20.38 9.78
N PRO A 167 10.79 -20.03 9.73
CA PRO A 167 11.46 -19.77 8.46
C PRO A 167 11.41 -21.01 7.57
N PRO A 168 11.27 -20.86 6.25
CA PRO A 168 11.25 -21.99 5.34
C PRO A 168 12.67 -22.53 5.12
N ALA A 169 12.76 -23.79 4.71
CA ALA A 169 14.01 -24.35 4.24
C ALA A 169 14.29 -23.86 2.80
N GLY A 170 15.50 -23.35 2.57
CA GLY A 170 15.99 -23.01 1.24
C GLY A 170 16.59 -24.22 0.51
N LYS A 171 17.36 -23.97 -0.57
CA LYS A 171 18.01 -25.02 -1.39
C LYS A 171 18.96 -25.95 -0.61
N THR A 172 19.50 -25.48 0.51
CA THR A 172 20.33 -26.30 1.42
C THR A 172 19.50 -27.31 2.22
N GLY A 173 18.17 -27.22 2.20
CA GLY A 173 17.28 -28.05 3.00
C GLY A 173 17.22 -27.67 4.50
N ARG A 174 17.87 -26.59 4.90
CA ARG A 174 17.88 -26.08 6.28
C ARG A 174 17.20 -24.71 6.34
N PRO A 175 16.38 -24.44 7.37
CA PRO A 175 15.90 -23.08 7.62
C PRO A 175 17.06 -22.14 7.92
N GLN A 176 16.94 -20.89 7.49
CA GLN A 176 17.85 -19.84 7.92
C GLN A 176 17.68 -19.62 9.42
N THR A 177 18.80 -19.43 10.13
CA THR A 177 18.81 -19.22 11.60
C THR A 177 19.53 -17.94 12.01
N GLY A 178 20.25 -17.31 11.09
CA GLY A 178 21.02 -16.09 11.34
C GLY A 178 20.54 -14.91 10.50
N ARG A 179 20.69 -13.72 11.03
CA ARG A 179 20.45 -12.47 10.33
C ARG A 179 21.57 -12.22 9.34
N GLN A 180 21.24 -12.07 8.08
CA GLN A 180 22.20 -11.96 6.98
C GLN A 180 21.88 -10.79 6.04
N ALA A 181 21.66 -9.60 6.60
CA ALA A 181 21.38 -8.40 5.83
C ALA A 181 22.41 -8.22 4.68
N TYR A 182 21.90 -7.96 3.46
CA TYR A 182 22.67 -7.88 2.22
C TYR A 182 23.41 -9.16 1.81
N GLY A 183 23.09 -10.31 2.43
CA GLY A 183 23.70 -11.60 2.09
C GLY A 183 23.21 -12.12 0.74
N ILE A 184 24.06 -12.13 -0.28
CA ILE A 184 23.72 -12.63 -1.61
C ILE A 184 23.35 -14.11 -1.57
N ASP A 185 24.15 -14.93 -0.91
CA ASP A 185 23.88 -16.36 -0.79
C ASP A 185 22.61 -16.64 0.03
N ALA A 186 22.24 -15.76 0.97
CA ALA A 186 21.02 -15.89 1.75
C ALA A 186 19.75 -15.63 0.89
N VAL A 187 19.81 -14.69 -0.06
CA VAL A 187 18.76 -14.52 -1.08
C VAL A 187 18.70 -15.76 -1.98
N ASN A 188 19.86 -16.22 -2.45
CA ASN A 188 19.97 -17.33 -3.38
C ASN A 188 19.56 -18.69 -2.80
N GLU A 189 19.33 -18.79 -1.49
CA GLU A 189 18.65 -19.96 -0.88
C GLU A 189 17.25 -20.18 -1.48
N PHE A 190 16.59 -19.11 -1.96
CA PHE A 190 15.25 -19.11 -2.52
C PHE A 190 15.23 -18.71 -4.00
N ASP A 191 16.35 -18.86 -4.71
CA ASP A 191 16.54 -18.47 -6.10
C ASP A 191 15.40 -18.93 -7.05
N PRO A 192 14.94 -20.20 -7.06
CA PRO A 192 13.85 -20.61 -7.93
C PRO A 192 12.51 -19.87 -7.68
N LEU A 193 12.26 -19.45 -6.44
CA LEU A 193 11.10 -18.62 -6.12
C LEU A 193 11.25 -17.22 -6.74
N PHE A 194 12.44 -16.63 -6.63
CA PHE A 194 12.66 -15.28 -7.13
C PHE A 194 12.70 -15.22 -8.66
N GLU A 195 13.16 -16.28 -9.32
CA GLU A 195 13.00 -16.43 -10.78
C GLU A 195 11.51 -16.39 -11.17
N ASP A 196 10.64 -17.19 -10.51
CA ASP A 196 9.19 -17.13 -10.75
C ASP A 196 8.62 -15.71 -10.43
N VAL A 197 9.08 -15.03 -9.39
CA VAL A 197 8.64 -13.66 -9.06
C VAL A 197 9.02 -12.69 -10.18
N TYR A 198 10.25 -12.75 -10.70
CA TYR A 198 10.69 -11.88 -11.79
C TYR A 198 9.91 -12.17 -13.08
N ASP A 199 9.76 -13.43 -13.47
CA ASP A 199 9.00 -13.83 -14.65
C ASP A 199 7.53 -13.37 -14.55
N PHE A 200 6.93 -13.50 -13.37
CA PHE A 200 5.56 -13.05 -13.12
C PHE A 200 5.43 -11.53 -13.11
N CYS A 201 6.42 -10.81 -12.59
CA CYS A 201 6.46 -9.37 -12.63
C CYS A 201 6.61 -8.85 -14.07
N GLU A 202 7.49 -9.44 -14.87
CA GLU A 202 7.67 -9.10 -16.29
C GLU A 202 6.36 -9.32 -17.09
N ALA A 203 5.71 -10.46 -16.90
CA ALA A 203 4.42 -10.77 -17.57
C ALA A 203 3.30 -9.79 -17.20
N GLN A 204 3.41 -9.13 -16.04
CA GLN A 204 2.42 -8.15 -15.54
C GLN A 204 2.88 -6.70 -15.69
N ASP A 205 4.04 -6.44 -16.32
CA ASP A 205 4.61 -5.09 -16.47
C ASP A 205 4.80 -4.40 -15.10
N ILE A 206 5.28 -5.16 -14.11
CA ILE A 206 5.66 -4.66 -12.79
C ILE A 206 7.16 -4.41 -12.79
N GLY A 207 7.55 -3.14 -12.68
CA GLY A 207 8.95 -2.73 -12.73
C GLY A 207 9.67 -2.92 -11.40
N ILE A 208 10.52 -3.94 -11.28
CA ILE A 208 11.37 -4.20 -10.13
C ILE A 208 12.77 -3.63 -10.37
N ASP A 209 13.31 -2.91 -9.39
CA ASP A 209 14.64 -2.30 -9.42
C ASP A 209 15.70 -3.20 -8.77
N SER A 210 15.42 -3.72 -7.58
CA SER A 210 16.37 -4.54 -6.83
C SER A 210 15.70 -5.55 -5.89
N LEU A 211 16.48 -6.57 -5.53
CA LEU A 211 16.13 -7.63 -4.56
C LEU A 211 17.23 -7.68 -3.51
N ILE A 212 16.87 -7.59 -2.23
CA ILE A 212 17.79 -7.52 -1.09
C ILE A 212 17.36 -8.51 -0.02
N HIS A 213 18.32 -9.20 0.61
CA HIS A 213 18.06 -9.88 1.88
C HIS A 213 18.05 -8.84 2.99
N GLU A 214 16.94 -8.75 3.72
CA GLU A 214 16.79 -7.83 4.81
C GLU A 214 17.42 -8.35 6.13
N GLU A 215 17.25 -7.60 7.22
CA GLU A 215 17.87 -7.91 8.51
C GLU A 215 17.30 -9.20 9.11
N GLY A 216 16.01 -9.46 8.96
CA GLY A 216 15.33 -10.60 9.56
C GLY A 216 15.60 -11.92 8.85
N VAL A 217 15.41 -13.04 9.54
CA VAL A 217 15.57 -14.39 8.99
C VAL A 217 14.55 -14.64 7.89
N ALA A 218 14.99 -14.96 6.67
CA ALA A 218 14.17 -15.09 5.47
C ALA A 218 13.31 -13.86 5.16
N GLN A 219 13.78 -12.68 5.57
CA GLN A 219 13.20 -11.39 5.21
C GLN A 219 13.85 -10.87 3.94
N VAL A 220 13.01 -10.35 3.05
CA VAL A 220 13.39 -9.89 1.72
C VAL A 220 12.77 -8.53 1.46
N GLU A 221 13.50 -7.68 0.75
CA GLU A 221 13.02 -6.41 0.22
C GLU A 221 13.08 -6.44 -1.30
N MET A 222 12.00 -6.01 -1.95
CA MET A 222 11.98 -5.71 -3.38
C MET A 222 11.59 -4.26 -3.61
N ASN A 223 12.41 -3.57 -4.39
CA ASN A 223 12.27 -2.15 -4.68
C ASN A 223 11.65 -1.95 -6.05
N PHE A 224 10.79 -0.95 -6.16
CA PHE A 224 10.12 -0.60 -7.40
C PHE A 224 10.81 0.56 -8.09
N ASN A 225 10.78 0.57 -9.41
CA ASN A 225 11.12 1.75 -10.18
C ASN A 225 10.22 2.92 -9.75
N HIS A 226 10.79 4.13 -9.68
CA HIS A 226 10.00 5.32 -9.38
C HIS A 226 9.06 5.70 -10.53
N GLY A 227 7.89 6.26 -10.21
CA GLY A 227 6.93 6.59 -11.25
C GLY A 227 5.70 7.35 -10.75
N ASP A 228 4.69 7.35 -11.59
CA ASP A 228 3.37 7.91 -11.29
C ASP A 228 2.74 7.19 -10.09
N PRO A 229 2.27 7.91 -9.06
CA PRO A 229 1.80 7.29 -7.83
C PRO A 229 0.64 6.32 -8.01
N LEU A 230 -0.26 6.56 -8.97
CA LEU A 230 -1.39 5.66 -9.21
C LEU A 230 -0.93 4.36 -9.88
N ALA A 231 -0.06 4.47 -10.89
CA ALA A 231 0.51 3.31 -11.56
C ALA A 231 1.38 2.47 -10.59
N ILE A 232 2.18 3.12 -9.76
CA ILE A 232 2.99 2.45 -8.73
C ILE A 232 2.12 1.78 -7.66
N ALA A 233 1.01 2.40 -7.25
CA ALA A 233 0.06 1.77 -6.34
C ALA A 233 -0.61 0.53 -6.96
N ASP A 234 -0.99 0.59 -8.25
CA ASP A 234 -1.52 -0.53 -9.03
C ASP A 234 -0.50 -1.68 -9.08
N GLN A 235 0.76 -1.39 -9.42
CA GLN A 235 1.85 -2.37 -9.46
C GLN A 235 2.12 -2.99 -8.09
N THR A 236 2.21 -2.19 -7.02
CA THR A 236 2.46 -2.67 -5.65
C THR A 236 1.32 -3.56 -5.16
N PHE A 237 0.07 -3.21 -5.49
CA PHE A 237 -1.10 -4.01 -5.17
C PHE A 237 -1.05 -5.39 -5.85
N LEU A 238 -0.77 -5.45 -7.15
CA LEU A 238 -0.65 -6.69 -7.90
C LEU A 238 0.59 -7.49 -7.46
N PHE A 239 1.69 -6.83 -7.17
CA PHE A 239 2.93 -7.46 -6.70
C PHE A 239 2.73 -8.29 -5.43
N LYS A 240 2.01 -7.75 -4.43
CA LYS A 240 1.71 -8.53 -3.21
C LYS A 240 0.99 -9.83 -3.51
N ARG A 241 0.09 -9.83 -4.50
CA ARG A 241 -0.59 -11.04 -4.96
C ARG A 241 0.40 -11.97 -5.68
N THR A 242 1.20 -11.42 -6.56
CA THR A 242 2.21 -12.14 -7.37
C THR A 242 3.18 -12.91 -6.49
N VAL A 243 3.79 -12.27 -5.52
CA VAL A 243 4.74 -12.91 -4.58
C VAL A 243 4.07 -14.04 -3.79
N ARG A 244 2.83 -13.83 -3.31
CA ARG A 244 2.10 -14.90 -2.61
C ARG A 244 1.85 -16.11 -3.51
N GLN A 245 1.49 -15.89 -4.78
CA GLN A 245 1.24 -16.99 -5.74
C GLN A 245 2.53 -17.70 -6.13
N ALA A 246 3.62 -16.98 -6.33
CA ALA A 246 4.93 -17.58 -6.54
C ALA A 246 5.35 -18.44 -5.34
N ALA A 247 5.23 -17.90 -4.11
CA ALA A 247 5.58 -18.65 -2.90
C ALA A 247 4.78 -19.96 -2.75
N LEU A 248 3.48 -19.94 -3.06
CA LEU A 248 2.64 -21.14 -3.02
C LEU A 248 3.09 -22.23 -4.01
N ARG A 249 3.67 -21.85 -5.15
CA ARG A 249 4.26 -22.85 -6.10
C ARG A 249 5.47 -23.57 -5.54
N HIS A 250 6.18 -22.90 -4.62
CA HIS A 250 7.38 -23.44 -3.94
C HIS A 250 7.07 -24.01 -2.54
N ASP A 251 5.80 -24.27 -2.25
CA ASP A 251 5.35 -24.91 -1.00
C ASP A 251 5.66 -24.12 0.27
N ILE A 252 5.80 -22.78 0.16
CA ILE A 252 6.03 -21.84 1.26
C ILE A 252 5.01 -20.70 1.22
N TYR A 253 4.98 -19.89 2.28
CA TYR A 253 4.19 -18.67 2.34
C TYR A 253 5.06 -17.44 2.20
N ALA A 254 4.54 -16.40 1.54
CA ALA A 254 5.06 -15.04 1.63
C ALA A 254 4.06 -14.18 2.40
N THR A 255 4.54 -13.46 3.42
CA THR A 255 3.69 -12.61 4.26
C THR A 255 4.16 -11.17 4.28
N PHE A 256 3.20 -10.26 4.12
CA PHE A 256 3.36 -8.83 4.27
C PHE A 256 2.86 -8.32 5.64
N MET A 257 2.71 -9.19 6.63
CA MET A 257 2.45 -8.77 8.00
C MET A 257 3.55 -7.81 8.46
N ALA A 258 3.17 -6.73 9.13
CA ALA A 258 4.16 -5.77 9.63
C ALA A 258 5.10 -6.40 10.70
N LYS A 259 4.63 -7.40 11.44
CA LYS A 259 5.41 -8.09 12.48
C LYS A 259 5.02 -9.57 12.58
N PRO A 260 5.51 -10.44 11.66
CA PRO A 260 5.16 -11.85 11.68
C PRO A 260 5.92 -12.67 12.73
N TYR A 261 7.16 -12.29 13.05
CA TYR A 261 8.01 -12.97 14.02
C TYR A 261 8.30 -12.06 15.23
N GLU A 262 8.16 -12.60 16.44
CA GLU A 262 8.31 -11.84 17.68
C GLU A 262 9.70 -11.21 17.86
N ALA A 263 10.76 -11.99 17.62
CA ALA A 263 12.14 -11.58 17.86
C ALA A 263 12.81 -10.90 16.65
N GLU A 264 12.20 -10.97 15.44
CA GLU A 264 12.78 -10.43 14.22
C GLU A 264 12.30 -8.99 13.94
N PRO A 265 12.98 -8.21 13.10
CA PRO A 265 12.48 -6.92 12.64
C PRO A 265 11.09 -7.02 11.99
N GLY A 266 10.37 -5.92 11.93
CA GLY A 266 9.12 -5.84 11.18
C GLY A 266 9.36 -5.54 9.71
N SER A 267 8.32 -5.71 8.88
CA SER A 267 8.35 -5.40 7.45
C SER A 267 7.71 -4.05 7.14
N ALA A 268 8.43 -3.23 6.40
CA ALA A 268 8.04 -1.90 5.96
C ALA A 268 7.56 -1.88 4.50
N MET A 269 6.86 -0.82 4.18
CA MET A 269 6.74 -0.28 2.84
C MET A 269 7.22 1.17 2.88
N HIS A 270 8.54 1.36 2.82
CA HIS A 270 9.09 2.72 2.79
C HIS A 270 8.64 3.42 1.52
N ILE A 271 8.19 4.67 1.63
CA ILE A 271 7.74 5.44 0.47
C ILE A 271 8.70 6.58 0.22
N HIS A 272 9.53 6.43 -0.81
CA HIS A 272 10.27 7.54 -1.39
C HIS A 272 9.32 8.42 -2.18
N GLN A 273 9.38 9.73 -1.96
CA GLN A 273 8.52 10.68 -2.66
C GLN A 273 9.22 11.98 -2.97
N SER A 274 8.93 12.49 -4.16
CA SER A 274 9.35 13.81 -4.63
C SER A 274 8.20 14.49 -5.37
N VAL A 275 8.38 15.76 -5.70
CA VAL A 275 7.43 16.52 -6.51
C VAL A 275 8.19 17.22 -7.62
N VAL A 276 7.70 17.06 -8.84
CA VAL A 276 8.26 17.74 -10.01
C VAL A 276 7.26 18.75 -10.57
N ASP A 277 7.73 19.73 -11.27
CA ASP A 277 6.90 20.63 -12.06
C ASP A 277 6.22 19.84 -13.19
N ALA A 278 4.92 19.94 -13.32
CA ALA A 278 4.14 19.14 -14.27
C ALA A 278 4.45 19.45 -15.76
N VAL A 279 5.01 20.61 -16.04
CA VAL A 279 5.33 21.06 -17.42
C VAL A 279 6.79 20.79 -17.76
N THR A 280 7.71 21.18 -16.87
CA THR A 280 9.15 21.11 -17.14
C THR A 280 9.78 19.77 -16.68
N GLY A 281 9.14 19.04 -15.76
CA GLY A 281 9.72 17.86 -15.13
C GLY A 281 10.85 18.16 -14.15
N GLU A 282 11.18 19.43 -13.87
CA GLU A 282 12.20 19.81 -12.90
C GLU A 282 11.75 19.43 -11.48
N ASN A 283 12.67 18.87 -10.68
CA ASN A 283 12.41 18.54 -9.28
C ASN A 283 12.25 19.83 -8.45
N LEU A 284 11.09 19.97 -7.77
CA LEU A 284 10.75 21.16 -6.98
C LEU A 284 11.35 21.13 -5.57
N PHE A 285 11.94 20.03 -5.15
CA PHE A 285 12.52 19.86 -3.81
C PHE A 285 13.94 20.37 -3.68
N ALA A 286 14.66 20.55 -4.80
CA ALA A 286 15.99 21.11 -4.77
C ALA A 286 16.15 22.27 -5.77
N THR A 287 16.98 23.25 -5.42
CA THR A 287 17.45 24.24 -6.37
C THR A 287 18.46 23.60 -7.34
N ARG A 288 18.73 24.23 -8.47
CA ARG A 288 19.79 23.77 -9.42
C ARG A 288 21.17 23.64 -8.78
N SER A 289 21.43 24.38 -7.68
CA SER A 289 22.68 24.27 -6.91
C SER A 289 22.65 23.15 -5.84
N GLY A 290 21.59 22.33 -5.78
CA GLY A 290 21.45 21.21 -4.85
C GLY A 290 21.00 21.58 -3.43
N LYS A 291 20.56 22.83 -3.18
CA LYS A 291 20.02 23.24 -1.88
C LYS A 291 18.55 22.88 -1.78
N ASP A 292 18.10 22.51 -0.60
CA ASP A 292 16.70 22.28 -0.29
C ASP A 292 15.85 23.52 -0.52
N THR A 293 14.70 23.36 -1.17
CA THR A 293 13.76 24.45 -1.40
C THR A 293 12.84 24.66 -0.20
N LYS A 294 12.20 25.84 -0.12
CA LYS A 294 11.15 26.05 0.87
C LYS A 294 9.98 25.06 0.71
N LEU A 295 9.67 24.71 -0.53
CA LEU A 295 8.60 23.74 -0.82
C LEU A 295 8.94 22.35 -0.26
N PHE A 296 10.18 21.89 -0.39
CA PHE A 296 10.65 20.63 0.20
C PHE A 296 10.56 20.65 1.74
N LEU A 297 11.05 21.72 2.36
CA LEU A 297 10.96 21.86 3.79
C LEU A 297 9.51 21.91 4.29
N ALA A 298 8.62 22.57 3.55
CA ALA A 298 7.20 22.61 3.86
C ALA A 298 6.55 21.21 3.72
N HIS A 299 6.93 20.44 2.70
CA HIS A 299 6.51 19.05 2.53
C HIS A 299 6.90 18.18 3.74
N ILE A 300 8.15 18.28 4.18
CA ILE A 300 8.63 17.60 5.41
C ILE A 300 7.81 18.02 6.63
N ALA A 301 7.56 19.32 6.80
CA ALA A 301 6.78 19.84 7.92
C ALA A 301 5.34 19.31 7.93
N GLY A 302 4.74 19.17 6.75
CA GLY A 302 3.43 18.56 6.56
C GLY A 302 3.40 17.10 7.02
N LEU A 303 4.38 16.31 6.62
CA LEU A 303 4.54 14.93 7.10
C LEU A 303 4.72 14.90 8.63
N GLN A 304 5.57 15.75 9.22
CA GLN A 304 5.76 15.80 10.66
C GLN A 304 4.46 16.09 11.41
N LYS A 305 3.65 17.01 10.90
CA LYS A 305 2.44 17.50 11.57
C LYS A 305 1.26 16.54 11.41
N HIS A 306 1.02 16.04 10.20
CA HIS A 306 -0.22 15.36 9.85
C HIS A 306 -0.11 13.83 9.88
N LEU A 307 1.11 13.26 9.72
CA LEU A 307 1.31 11.81 9.68
C LEU A 307 0.77 11.08 10.93
N PRO A 308 0.91 11.61 12.18
CA PRO A 308 0.31 10.98 13.35
C PRO A 308 -1.21 10.81 13.31
N ALA A 309 -1.92 11.67 12.55
CA ALA A 309 -3.35 11.54 12.33
C ALA A 309 -3.67 10.60 11.14
N ALA A 310 -2.76 10.46 10.17
CA ALA A 310 -2.91 9.56 9.03
C ALA A 310 -2.45 8.12 9.31
N MET A 311 -1.98 7.84 10.53
CA MET A 311 -1.42 6.52 10.92
C MET A 311 -2.30 5.31 10.57
N PRO A 312 -3.64 5.33 10.71
CA PRO A 312 -4.44 4.15 10.40
C PRO A 312 -4.35 3.72 8.93
N LEU A 313 -4.02 4.65 8.02
CA LEU A 313 -3.85 4.36 6.58
C LEU A 313 -2.51 3.70 6.26
N ILE A 314 -1.51 3.85 7.14
CA ILE A 314 -0.13 3.38 6.95
C ILE A 314 0.32 2.31 7.95
N ALA A 315 -0.44 2.15 9.05
CA ALA A 315 -0.29 1.12 10.07
C ALA A 315 -1.70 0.63 10.45
N PRO A 316 -2.35 -0.17 9.58
CA PRO A 316 -3.80 -0.39 9.62
C PRO A 316 -4.29 -1.43 10.61
N PHE A 317 -3.41 -2.21 11.23
CA PHE A 317 -3.78 -3.33 12.12
C PHE A 317 -3.11 -3.22 13.49
N VAL A 318 -3.64 -3.92 14.48
CA VAL A 318 -2.97 -4.06 15.79
C VAL A 318 -1.54 -4.57 15.63
N ASN A 319 -1.31 -5.50 14.71
CA ASN A 319 0.00 -6.04 14.39
C ASN A 319 0.97 -4.98 13.86
N SER A 320 0.50 -3.97 13.11
CA SER A 320 1.33 -2.89 12.57
C SER A 320 2.08 -2.12 13.68
N TYR A 321 1.44 -1.92 14.82
CA TYR A 321 2.03 -1.20 15.96
C TYR A 321 3.07 -2.02 16.72
N ARG A 322 3.09 -3.35 16.54
CA ARG A 322 4.15 -4.22 17.07
C ARG A 322 5.46 -4.05 16.31
N ARG A 323 5.43 -3.58 15.06
CA ARG A 323 6.61 -3.18 14.30
C ARG A 323 7.23 -1.89 14.84
N LEU A 324 6.41 -0.90 15.20
CA LEU A 324 6.83 0.45 15.58
C LEU A 324 7.37 0.51 17.02
N VAL A 325 8.46 -0.20 17.26
CA VAL A 325 9.14 -0.31 18.56
C VAL A 325 10.60 0.10 18.45
N ARG A 326 11.20 0.48 19.58
CA ARG A 326 12.60 0.95 19.63
C ARG A 326 13.57 -0.16 19.26
N PHE A 327 14.65 0.20 18.57
CA PHE A 327 15.82 -0.65 18.30
C PHE A 327 15.57 -1.88 17.40
N LEU A 328 14.50 -1.89 16.63
CA LEU A 328 14.21 -2.90 15.61
C LEU A 328 14.02 -2.27 14.23
N SER A 329 14.90 -1.33 13.87
CA SER A 329 15.01 -0.65 12.55
C SER A 329 13.76 0.12 12.09
N ALA A 330 12.66 0.09 12.87
CA ALA A 330 11.44 0.81 12.59
C ALA A 330 11.36 2.15 13.34
N PRO A 331 10.86 3.22 12.72
CA PRO A 331 10.71 4.52 13.37
C PRO A 331 9.56 4.51 14.38
N ILE A 332 9.72 5.28 15.46
CA ILE A 332 8.66 5.51 16.46
C ILE A 332 8.23 6.97 16.53
N ASN A 333 8.67 7.79 15.59
CA ASN A 333 8.58 9.25 15.63
C ASN A 333 8.43 9.83 14.22
N THR A 334 8.10 11.11 14.12
CA THR A 334 8.10 11.89 12.89
C THR A 334 9.27 12.88 12.82
N HIS A 335 10.37 12.63 13.52
CA HIS A 335 11.60 13.38 13.27
C HIS A 335 12.06 13.20 11.83
N TRP A 336 12.76 14.20 11.31
CA TRP A 336 13.40 14.13 10.01
C TRP A 336 14.89 14.39 10.13
N GLY A 337 15.66 13.86 9.19
CA GLY A 337 17.11 14.08 9.15
C GLY A 337 17.75 13.55 7.87
N HIS A 338 18.95 14.07 7.55
CA HIS A 338 19.76 13.60 6.44
C HIS A 338 20.47 12.31 6.84
N GLU A 339 20.41 11.27 5.99
CA GLU A 339 21.07 9.96 6.19
C GLU A 339 20.87 9.32 7.58
N ASN A 340 19.82 9.66 8.27
CA ASN A 340 19.51 9.15 9.59
C ASN A 340 18.42 8.07 9.54
N ARG A 341 18.76 6.82 9.84
CA ARG A 341 17.82 5.68 9.83
C ARG A 341 16.99 5.54 11.10
N THR A 342 17.22 6.38 12.13
CA THR A 342 16.44 6.37 13.39
C THR A 342 15.23 7.29 13.34
N VAL A 343 15.10 8.14 12.29
CA VAL A 343 13.97 9.05 12.09
C VAL A 343 12.87 8.42 11.25
N GLY A 344 11.65 8.90 11.40
CA GLY A 344 10.52 8.51 10.55
C GLY A 344 10.60 9.06 9.13
N LEU A 345 11.30 10.19 8.95
CA LEU A 345 11.38 10.93 7.70
C LEU A 345 12.86 11.15 7.33
N ARG A 346 13.41 10.28 6.48
CA ARG A 346 14.82 10.36 6.07
C ARG A 346 14.95 11.11 4.75
N VAL A 347 15.94 11.98 4.68
CA VAL A 347 16.38 12.61 3.42
C VAL A 347 17.67 11.92 2.95
N PRO A 348 17.61 11.03 1.95
CA PRO A 348 18.80 10.37 1.42
C PRO A 348 19.73 11.37 0.72
N ILE A 349 21.05 11.09 0.72
CA ILE A 349 22.00 11.82 -0.13
C ILE A 349 21.58 11.66 -1.58
N SER A 350 21.50 12.76 -2.30
CA SER A 350 21.14 12.79 -3.71
C SER A 350 21.61 14.08 -4.38
N ASP A 351 21.73 14.06 -5.70
CA ASP A 351 21.81 15.26 -6.50
C ASP A 351 20.48 16.03 -6.50
N ALA A 352 20.45 17.18 -7.17
CA ALA A 352 19.26 18.03 -7.25
C ALA A 352 18.08 17.33 -7.96
N LYS A 353 18.36 16.55 -9.01
CA LYS A 353 17.34 15.87 -9.81
C LYS A 353 16.63 14.79 -9.01
N ASN A 354 17.35 14.11 -8.13
CA ASN A 354 16.89 12.97 -7.35
C ASN A 354 16.53 13.32 -5.89
N ARG A 355 16.39 14.63 -5.57
CA ARG A 355 16.01 15.06 -4.23
C ARG A 355 14.63 14.54 -3.85
N ARG A 356 14.58 13.82 -2.72
CA ARG A 356 13.39 13.15 -2.24
C ARG A 356 13.40 13.02 -0.72
N ILE A 357 12.26 12.68 -0.16
CA ILE A 357 12.14 12.21 1.21
C ILE A 357 11.67 10.77 1.22
N GLU A 358 12.16 9.99 2.14
CA GLU A 358 11.75 8.63 2.46
C GLU A 358 10.86 8.66 3.71
N ASN A 359 9.59 8.34 3.56
CA ASN A 359 8.70 8.07 4.68
C ASN A 359 8.85 6.61 5.11
N ARG A 360 9.50 6.38 6.25
CA ARG A 360 9.85 5.05 6.78
C ARG A 360 8.75 4.43 7.67
N VAL A 361 7.67 5.19 7.92
CA VAL A 361 6.61 4.77 8.86
C VAL A 361 5.69 3.69 8.30
N PRO A 362 5.28 3.70 7.01
CA PRO A 362 4.33 2.73 6.49
C PRO A 362 4.80 1.28 6.64
N GLY A 363 3.89 0.41 7.09
CA GLY A 363 4.11 -1.03 7.15
C GLY A 363 3.83 -1.73 5.83
N ALA A 364 4.46 -2.88 5.63
CA ALA A 364 4.22 -3.71 4.46
C ALA A 364 2.77 -4.21 4.36
N ASP A 365 2.04 -4.25 5.47
CA ASP A 365 0.64 -4.62 5.59
C ASP A 365 -0.35 -3.55 5.12
N ALA A 366 0.11 -2.31 4.93
CA ALA A 366 -0.75 -1.22 4.47
C ALA A 366 -1.28 -1.44 3.04
N ASN A 367 -2.48 -0.92 2.79
CA ASN A 367 -3.03 -0.80 1.45
C ASN A 367 -2.19 0.21 0.65
N PRO A 368 -1.57 -0.16 -0.49
CA PRO A 368 -0.66 0.72 -1.22
C PRO A 368 -1.31 2.04 -1.65
N TYR A 369 -2.57 2.02 -2.09
CA TYR A 369 -3.28 3.22 -2.50
C TYR A 369 -3.46 4.19 -1.34
N LEU A 370 -3.89 3.67 -0.19
CA LEU A 370 -4.16 4.49 1.00
C LEU A 370 -2.86 4.98 1.65
N ALA A 371 -1.82 4.16 1.67
CA ALA A 371 -0.53 4.55 2.23
C ALA A 371 0.15 5.65 1.40
N ILE A 372 0.15 5.52 0.07
CA ILE A 372 0.68 6.54 -0.83
C ILE A 372 -0.18 7.81 -0.73
N ALA A 373 -1.52 7.68 -0.74
CA ALA A 373 -2.42 8.81 -0.57
C ALA A 373 -2.17 9.56 0.74
N ALA A 374 -2.02 8.84 1.86
CA ALA A 374 -1.75 9.43 3.17
C ALA A 374 -0.41 10.19 3.21
N SER A 375 0.65 9.57 2.67
CA SER A 375 1.98 10.19 2.63
C SER A 375 1.97 11.46 1.77
N LEU A 376 1.40 11.41 0.58
CA LEU A 376 1.27 12.57 -0.31
C LEU A 376 0.35 13.65 0.26
N ALA A 377 -0.80 13.28 0.84
CA ALA A 377 -1.73 14.24 1.46
C ALA A 377 -1.08 15.03 2.59
N CYS A 378 -0.34 14.34 3.48
CA CYS A 378 0.40 15.01 4.55
C CYS A 378 1.43 16.00 4.00
N GLY A 379 2.20 15.60 2.99
CA GLY A 379 3.16 16.49 2.34
C GLY A 379 2.49 17.68 1.64
N TYR A 380 1.40 17.44 0.92
CA TYR A 380 0.59 18.47 0.27
C TYR A 380 0.11 19.55 1.25
N LEU A 381 -0.46 19.13 2.37
CA LEU A 381 -0.91 20.05 3.42
C LEU A 381 0.23 20.95 3.92
N GLY A 382 1.41 20.38 4.11
CA GLY A 382 2.58 21.17 4.47
C GLY A 382 2.94 22.24 3.44
N MET A 383 2.91 21.87 2.17
CA MET A 383 3.25 22.77 1.06
C MET A 383 2.25 23.91 0.91
N VAL A 384 0.93 23.62 0.98
CA VAL A 384 -0.11 24.65 0.81
C VAL A 384 -0.30 25.52 2.04
N GLN A 385 0.02 25.01 3.21
CA GLN A 385 0.01 25.77 4.48
C GLN A 385 1.36 26.48 4.74
N GLU A 386 2.34 26.33 3.85
CA GLU A 386 3.69 26.92 3.95
C GLU A 386 4.37 26.63 5.31
N LEU A 387 4.22 25.40 5.82
CA LEU A 387 4.75 25.00 7.11
C LEU A 387 6.28 24.97 7.11
N ALA A 388 6.87 25.19 8.29
CA ALA A 388 8.29 25.02 8.51
C ALA A 388 8.55 23.77 9.37
N PRO A 389 9.48 22.88 8.98
CA PRO A 389 9.82 21.72 9.79
C PRO A 389 10.64 22.11 11.02
N THR A 390 10.77 21.18 11.95
CA THR A 390 11.74 21.30 13.03
C THR A 390 13.17 21.32 12.48
N LYS A 391 14.16 21.64 13.32
CA LYS A 391 15.56 21.37 12.96
C LYS A 391 15.74 19.88 12.62
N ALA A 392 16.54 19.58 11.59
CA ALA A 392 16.91 18.22 11.27
C ALA A 392 17.52 17.51 12.49
N MET A 393 17.14 16.26 12.71
CA MET A 393 17.63 15.46 13.82
C MET A 393 19.05 14.98 13.53
N GLU A 394 19.96 15.40 14.40
CA GLU A 394 21.31 14.87 14.46
C GLU A 394 21.39 13.86 15.63
N GLY A 395 21.92 12.67 15.38
CA GLY A 395 22.02 11.61 16.39
C GLY A 395 20.79 10.69 16.46
N ASN A 396 20.63 10.00 17.58
CA ASN A 396 19.67 8.91 17.74
C ASN A 396 18.25 9.42 18.08
N ALA A 397 17.33 9.36 17.13
CA ALA A 397 15.95 9.80 17.32
C ALA A 397 15.13 8.90 18.26
N TYR A 398 15.55 7.66 18.54
CA TYR A 398 14.89 6.79 19.52
C TYR A 398 14.96 7.33 20.96
N GLU A 399 15.92 8.20 21.25
CA GLU A 399 16.08 8.81 22.57
C GLU A 399 15.18 10.03 22.78
N SER A 400 14.60 10.57 21.71
CA SER A 400 13.69 11.70 21.75
C SER A 400 12.31 11.29 22.28
N SER A 401 11.76 12.06 23.20
CA SER A 401 10.35 11.94 23.64
C SER A 401 9.38 12.79 22.80
N ARG A 402 9.89 13.58 21.85
CA ARG A 402 9.09 14.48 21.00
C ARG A 402 8.68 13.79 19.72
N TYR A 403 7.62 14.28 19.10
CA TYR A 403 7.13 13.83 17.78
C TYR A 403 6.87 12.32 17.70
N GLN A 404 6.43 11.73 18.81
CA GLN A 404 6.12 10.32 18.88
C GLN A 404 4.88 9.98 18.06
N LEU A 405 4.94 8.84 17.36
CA LEU A 405 3.78 8.25 16.70
C LEU A 405 2.80 7.65 17.71
N PRO A 406 1.50 7.58 17.41
CA PRO A 406 0.54 6.79 18.19
C PRO A 406 1.05 5.35 18.38
N ARG A 407 0.80 4.79 19.57
CA ARG A 407 1.26 3.42 19.91
C ARG A 407 0.19 2.36 19.69
N HIS A 408 -1.05 2.77 19.51
CA HIS A 408 -2.19 1.88 19.38
C HIS A 408 -3.11 2.34 18.24
N ILE A 409 -3.75 1.36 17.60
CA ILE A 409 -4.65 1.63 16.47
C ILE A 409 -5.82 2.54 16.88
N LEU A 410 -6.38 2.39 18.07
CA LEU A 410 -7.49 3.22 18.54
C LEU A 410 -7.10 4.70 18.69
N ASP A 411 -5.92 4.97 19.27
CA ASP A 411 -5.42 6.36 19.42
C ASP A 411 -5.21 7.00 18.04
N ALA A 412 -4.68 6.23 17.10
CA ALA A 412 -4.46 6.66 15.73
C ALA A 412 -5.79 6.91 15.01
N THR A 413 -6.75 6.00 15.14
CA THR A 413 -8.09 6.11 14.53
C THR A 413 -8.86 7.31 15.09
N ALA A 414 -8.78 7.55 16.40
CA ALA A 414 -9.38 8.72 17.01
C ALA A 414 -8.79 10.04 16.46
N LYS A 415 -7.47 10.11 16.28
CA LYS A 415 -6.80 11.27 15.64
C LYS A 415 -7.21 11.44 14.18
N PHE A 416 -7.31 10.37 13.42
CA PHE A 416 -7.75 10.39 12.03
C PHE A 416 -9.17 10.94 11.90
N ARG A 417 -10.10 10.38 12.71
CA ARG A 417 -11.50 10.80 12.76
C ARG A 417 -11.67 12.27 13.20
N ALA A 418 -10.79 12.78 14.05
CA ALA A 418 -10.84 14.17 14.54
C ALA A 418 -10.17 15.19 13.59
N SER A 419 -9.38 14.75 12.60
CA SER A 419 -8.62 15.64 11.74
C SER A 419 -9.50 16.31 10.69
N SER A 420 -9.75 17.61 10.82
CA SER A 420 -10.46 18.42 9.81
C SER A 420 -9.72 18.43 8.47
N ASP A 421 -8.40 18.62 8.51
CA ASP A 421 -7.56 18.69 7.31
C ASP A 421 -7.65 17.38 6.49
N LEU A 422 -7.60 16.22 7.15
CA LEU A 422 -7.70 14.92 6.46
C LEU A 422 -9.12 14.60 5.99
N LYS A 423 -10.16 15.05 6.72
CA LYS A 423 -11.55 14.95 6.27
C LYS A 423 -11.80 15.76 4.99
N GLU A 424 -11.25 16.96 4.91
CA GLU A 424 -11.34 17.80 3.72
C GLU A 424 -10.69 17.11 2.51
N LEU A 425 -9.51 16.50 2.68
CA LEU A 425 -8.79 15.85 1.59
C LEU A 425 -9.40 14.51 1.17
N PHE A 426 -9.72 13.65 2.13
CA PHE A 426 -10.18 12.28 1.86
C PHE A 426 -11.71 12.15 1.76
N GLY A 427 -12.45 13.12 2.27
CA GLY A 427 -13.91 13.10 2.38
C GLY A 427 -14.40 12.53 3.71
N GLU A 428 -15.46 13.12 4.26
CA GLU A 428 -16.01 12.75 5.58
C GLU A 428 -16.50 11.30 5.61
N LYS A 429 -17.20 10.85 4.54
CA LYS A 429 -17.72 9.47 4.43
C LYS A 429 -16.59 8.45 4.50
N PHE A 430 -15.49 8.67 3.76
CA PHE A 430 -14.34 7.77 3.79
C PHE A 430 -13.69 7.72 5.17
N VAL A 431 -13.42 8.88 5.78
CA VAL A 431 -12.77 8.95 7.11
C VAL A 431 -13.64 8.26 8.17
N ALA A 432 -14.95 8.47 8.14
CA ALA A 432 -15.88 7.82 9.07
C ALA A 432 -15.90 6.31 8.86
N LEU A 433 -16.18 5.84 7.63
CA LEU A 433 -16.24 4.41 7.30
C LEU A 433 -14.94 3.69 7.64
N TYR A 434 -13.79 4.23 7.21
CA TYR A 434 -12.51 3.62 7.50
C TYR A 434 -12.24 3.51 9.00
N SER A 435 -12.60 4.55 9.75
CA SER A 435 -12.47 4.54 11.21
C SER A 435 -13.37 3.50 11.87
N ASP A 436 -14.62 3.33 11.38
CA ASP A 436 -15.53 2.31 11.87
C ASP A 436 -15.00 0.90 11.62
N VAL A 437 -14.50 0.64 10.39
CA VAL A 437 -13.86 -0.64 10.05
C VAL A 437 -12.70 -0.93 11.00
N LYS A 438 -11.81 0.04 11.25
CA LYS A 438 -10.66 -0.18 12.13
C LYS A 438 -11.02 -0.34 13.60
N SER A 439 -12.07 0.32 14.07
CA SER A 439 -12.61 0.11 15.42
C SER A 439 -13.19 -1.29 15.57
N SER A 440 -14.03 -1.73 14.62
CA SER A 440 -14.63 -3.06 14.63
C SER A 440 -13.58 -4.19 14.54
N GLU A 441 -12.52 -4.00 13.73
CA GLU A 441 -11.38 -4.94 13.68
C GLU A 441 -10.64 -5.04 15.02
N HIS A 442 -10.46 -3.91 15.71
CA HIS A 442 -9.87 -3.90 17.04
C HIS A 442 -10.74 -4.60 18.05
N ASP A 443 -12.06 -4.36 18.03
CA ASP A 443 -13.00 -4.99 18.97
C ASP A 443 -13.05 -6.51 18.75
N ALA A 444 -13.05 -6.97 17.49
CA ALA A 444 -12.94 -8.38 17.17
C ALA A 444 -11.62 -8.99 17.68
N TYR A 445 -10.50 -8.26 17.54
CA TYR A 445 -9.20 -8.70 18.07
C TYR A 445 -9.21 -8.81 19.60
N GLN A 446 -9.88 -7.89 20.32
CA GLN A 446 -9.96 -7.91 21.79
C GLN A 446 -10.72 -9.12 22.35
N GLN A 447 -11.52 -9.80 21.52
CA GLN A 447 -12.22 -11.03 21.93
C GLN A 447 -11.31 -12.27 21.90
N VAL A 448 -10.12 -12.16 21.31
CA VAL A 448 -9.18 -13.28 21.19
C VAL A 448 -8.36 -13.42 22.48
N ILE A 449 -8.49 -14.58 23.14
CA ILE A 449 -7.65 -14.93 24.30
C ILE A 449 -6.34 -15.51 23.79
N SER A 450 -5.25 -14.77 23.96
CA SER A 450 -3.94 -15.10 23.40
C SER A 450 -3.24 -16.25 24.12
N PRO A 451 -2.30 -16.97 23.48
CA PRO A 451 -1.44 -17.93 24.17
C PRO A 451 -0.67 -17.31 25.36
N TRP A 452 -0.25 -16.04 25.24
CA TRP A 452 0.42 -15.31 26.30
C TRP A 452 -0.46 -15.15 27.55
N GLU A 453 -1.73 -14.81 27.37
CA GLU A 453 -2.69 -14.70 28.49
C GLU A 453 -2.92 -16.06 29.15
N ARG A 454 -3.13 -17.11 28.36
CA ARG A 454 -3.24 -18.48 28.88
C ARG A 454 -2.00 -18.92 29.66
N GLN A 455 -0.80 -18.60 29.16
CA GLN A 455 0.46 -18.97 29.79
C GLN A 455 0.72 -18.20 31.09
N HIS A 456 0.44 -16.90 31.12
CA HIS A 456 0.91 -16.04 32.20
C HIS A 456 -0.19 -15.66 33.21
N LEU A 457 -1.46 -15.68 32.82
CA LEU A 457 -2.56 -15.25 33.69
C LEU A 457 -3.32 -16.43 34.32
N LEU A 458 -3.42 -17.59 33.65
CA LEU A 458 -4.29 -18.71 34.06
C LEU A 458 -4.14 -19.13 35.53
N LEU A 459 -2.91 -19.16 36.03
CA LEU A 459 -2.62 -19.60 37.40
C LEU A 459 -1.98 -18.48 38.26
N ASN A 460 -1.81 -17.29 37.72
CA ASN A 460 -1.10 -16.20 38.40
C ASN A 460 -2.01 -15.05 38.83
N VAL A 461 -3.26 -15.06 38.40
CA VAL A 461 -4.26 -14.04 38.76
C VAL A 461 -5.58 -14.66 39.15
#